data_2162a2917d8371ba268c140ab57f2e12
#
_entry.id   2162a2917d8371ba268c140ab57f2e12
#
_cell.length_a   1.000
_cell.length_b   1.000
_cell.length_c   1.000
_cell.angle_alpha   90.00
_cell.angle_beta   90.00
_cell.angle_gamma   90.00
#
_symmetry.space_group_name_H-M   'P 1'
#
loop_
_entity.id
_entity.type
_entity.pdbx_description
1 polymer ?
#
loop_
_entity_poly.entity_id
_entity_poly.type
_entity_poly.pdbx_seq_one_letter_code
_entity_poly.pdbx_strand_id
1 'polypeptide(L)'
;MSIVTRVGPETLSEIVRRIRSVADPRKIVLFGSRARGDHRPDSDIDLLVIEDSPLPRHRRAIPLYAALADLPLDVDAEVVVYTPAEVEEWQNAGAAFVTTALREGMVLYEG
;
A
#
# COMPACT_ATOMS: atom_id res chain seq x y z
N MET A 1 14.31 10.69 23.60
CA MET A 1 13.28 10.96 22.62
C MET A 1 13.04 9.70 21.77
N SER A 2 11.82 9.35 21.58
CA SER A 2 11.50 8.19 20.72
C SER A 2 11.66 8.56 19.26
N ILE A 3 12.37 7.71 18.53
CA ILE A 3 12.51 7.82 17.08
C ILE A 3 11.59 6.85 16.37
N VAL A 4 10.86 6.04 17.13
CA VAL A 4 9.92 5.07 16.56
C VAL A 4 8.67 5.81 16.12
N THR A 5 8.32 5.65 14.85
CA THR A 5 7.18 6.33 14.26
C THR A 5 5.95 5.47 14.40
N ARG A 6 4.96 5.99 15.13
CA ARG A 6 3.66 5.33 15.20
C ARG A 6 2.92 5.49 13.88
N VAL A 7 2.10 4.49 13.55
CA VAL A 7 1.32 4.53 12.32
C VAL A 7 0.11 5.42 12.54
N GLY A 8 0.24 6.66 12.13
CA GLY A 8 -0.84 7.65 12.15
C GLY A 8 -0.91 8.37 10.81
N PRO A 9 -1.76 9.41 10.72
CA PRO A 9 -1.92 10.14 9.45
C PRO A 9 -0.62 10.69 8.88
N GLU A 10 0.27 11.19 9.74
CA GLU A 10 1.56 11.73 9.30
C GLU A 10 2.46 10.65 8.72
N THR A 11 2.48 9.48 9.34
CA THR A 11 3.25 8.33 8.86
C THR A 11 2.73 7.87 7.50
N LEU A 12 1.41 7.76 7.37
CA LEU A 12 0.80 7.34 6.10
C LEU A 12 1.06 8.37 5.00
N SER A 13 1.03 9.66 5.31
CA SER A 13 1.37 10.72 4.35
C SER A 13 2.82 10.62 3.90
N GLU A 14 3.73 10.31 4.81
CA GLU A 14 5.14 10.15 4.46
C GLU A 14 5.36 8.92 3.57
N ILE A 15 4.67 7.83 3.85
CA ILE A 15 4.71 6.63 3.01
C ILE A 15 4.27 6.96 1.59
N VAL A 16 3.15 7.66 1.45
CA VAL A 16 2.63 8.08 0.15
C VAL A 16 3.66 8.94 -0.58
N ARG A 17 4.25 9.91 0.12
CA ARG A 17 5.25 10.80 -0.47
C ARG A 17 6.44 10.03 -1.01
N ARG A 18 6.93 9.05 -0.23
CA ARG A 18 8.08 8.25 -0.63
C ARG A 18 7.77 7.37 -1.84
N ILE A 19 6.60 6.75 -1.85
CA ILE A 19 6.18 5.94 -3.00
C ILE A 19 6.08 6.82 -4.25
N ARG A 20 5.50 8.01 -4.13
CA ARG A 20 5.36 8.93 -5.26
C ARG A 20 6.68 9.49 -5.74
N SER A 21 7.74 9.44 -4.92
CA SER A 21 9.05 9.92 -5.33
C SER A 21 9.76 8.94 -6.28
N VAL A 22 9.35 7.68 -6.30
CA VAL A 22 10.00 6.64 -7.12
C VAL A 22 9.07 5.97 -8.12
N ALA A 23 7.77 6.27 -8.03
CA ALA A 23 6.74 5.64 -8.86
C ALA A 23 5.68 6.67 -9.23
N ASP A 24 4.83 6.30 -10.18
CA ASP A 24 3.70 7.14 -10.58
C ASP A 24 2.41 6.35 -10.37
N PRO A 25 2.00 6.14 -9.11
CA PRO A 25 0.83 5.35 -8.82
C PRO A 25 -0.45 6.07 -9.21
N ARG A 26 -1.43 5.31 -9.67
CA ARG A 26 -2.79 5.80 -9.92
C ARG A 26 -3.59 5.83 -8.64
N LYS A 27 -3.30 4.91 -7.72
CA LYS A 27 -4.00 4.83 -6.44
C LYS A 27 -3.13 4.09 -5.44
N ILE A 28 -3.19 4.52 -4.18
CA ILE A 28 -2.57 3.82 -3.06
C ILE A 28 -3.68 3.61 -2.02
N VAL A 29 -3.89 2.36 -1.62
CA VAL A 29 -4.97 1.97 -0.71
C VAL A 29 -4.39 1.25 0.49
N LEU A 30 -4.72 1.71 1.69
CA LEU A 30 -4.45 0.98 2.92
C LEU A 30 -5.56 -0.06 3.08
N PHE A 31 -5.18 -1.33 3.28
CA PHE A 31 -6.17 -2.37 3.48
C PHE A 31 -5.82 -3.21 4.71
N GLY A 32 -6.57 -4.26 4.95
CA GLY A 32 -6.34 -5.12 6.10
C GLY A 32 -6.84 -4.53 7.41
N SER A 33 -6.28 -5.00 8.52
CA SER A 33 -6.79 -4.66 9.85
C SER A 33 -6.73 -3.16 10.17
N ARG A 34 -5.71 -2.45 9.68
CA ARG A 34 -5.59 -1.01 9.93
C ARG A 34 -6.67 -0.19 9.20
N ALA A 35 -7.10 -0.65 8.04
CA ALA A 35 -8.18 0.00 7.32
C ALA A 35 -9.54 -0.27 7.99
N ARG A 36 -9.71 -1.47 8.54
CA ARG A 36 -10.95 -1.85 9.23
C ARG A 36 -11.06 -1.27 10.64
N GLY A 37 -9.93 -0.85 11.21
CA GLY A 37 -9.91 -0.33 12.59
C GLY A 37 -9.83 -1.40 13.67
N ASP A 38 -9.65 -2.68 13.31
CA ASP A 38 -9.53 -3.78 14.27
C ASP A 38 -8.08 -4.21 14.48
N HIS A 39 -7.13 -3.34 14.12
CA HIS A 39 -5.72 -3.64 14.22
C HIS A 39 -5.21 -3.56 15.66
N ARG A 40 -4.11 -4.28 15.90
CA ARG A 40 -3.31 -4.16 17.11
C ARG A 40 -2.18 -3.17 16.86
N PRO A 41 -1.52 -2.65 17.92
CA PRO A 41 -0.37 -1.75 17.74
C PRO A 41 0.76 -2.34 16.91
N ASP A 42 0.90 -3.68 16.93
CA ASP A 42 1.93 -4.39 16.18
C ASP A 42 1.47 -4.94 14.83
N SER A 43 0.25 -4.58 14.39
CA SER A 43 -0.26 -5.02 13.08
C SER A 43 0.54 -4.38 11.95
N ASP A 44 0.78 -5.16 10.89
CA ASP A 44 1.47 -4.68 9.69
C ASP A 44 0.65 -3.60 8.97
N ILE A 45 1.36 -2.80 8.19
CA ILE A 45 0.73 -1.86 7.27
C ILE A 45 0.61 -2.56 5.92
N ASP A 46 -0.62 -2.76 5.46
CA ASP A 46 -0.89 -3.43 4.19
C ASP A 46 -1.30 -2.40 3.14
N LEU A 47 -0.51 -2.30 2.06
CA LEU A 47 -0.71 -1.32 1.01
C LEU A 47 -0.94 -1.99 -0.33
N LEU A 48 -2.00 -1.57 -1.01
CA LEU A 48 -2.26 -1.92 -2.40
C LEU A 48 -1.93 -0.69 -3.26
N VAL A 49 -0.98 -0.85 -4.15
CA VAL A 49 -0.59 0.20 -5.09
C VAL A 49 -1.06 -0.20 -6.48
N ILE A 50 -1.81 0.69 -7.13
CA ILE A 50 -2.26 0.48 -8.50
C ILE A 50 -1.43 1.40 -9.39
N GLU A 51 -0.60 0.80 -10.25
CA GLU A 51 0.21 1.57 -11.20
C GLU A 51 0.50 0.75 -12.46
N ASP A 52 0.68 1.44 -13.57
CA ASP A 52 1.13 0.80 -14.80
C ASP A 52 2.58 0.36 -14.63
N SER A 53 2.87 -0.88 -14.99
CA SER A 53 4.22 -1.42 -14.88
C SER A 53 4.44 -2.52 -15.93
N PRO A 54 5.58 -2.49 -16.63
CA PRO A 54 5.95 -3.58 -17.54
C PRO A 54 6.58 -4.76 -16.81
N LEU A 55 6.83 -4.63 -15.50
CA LEU A 55 7.51 -5.66 -14.73
C LEU A 55 6.54 -6.77 -14.31
N PRO A 56 7.05 -8.00 -14.15
CA PRO A 56 6.26 -9.05 -13.51
C PRO A 56 5.94 -8.67 -12.07
N ARG A 57 4.80 -9.16 -11.58
CA ARG A 57 4.25 -8.74 -10.29
C ARG A 57 5.25 -8.81 -9.14
N HIS A 58 6.02 -9.88 -9.08
CA HIS A 58 6.97 -10.10 -7.97
C HIS A 58 8.12 -9.09 -7.92
N ARG A 59 8.30 -8.30 -8.98
CA ARG A 59 9.39 -7.30 -9.03
C ARG A 59 8.89 -5.87 -8.87
N ARG A 60 7.59 -5.64 -8.96
CA ARG A 60 7.03 -4.29 -8.98
C ARG A 60 7.21 -3.55 -7.67
N ALA A 61 7.18 -4.26 -6.54
CA ALA A 61 7.26 -3.64 -5.23
C ALA A 61 8.70 -3.33 -4.79
N ILE A 62 9.71 -3.86 -5.47
CA ILE A 62 11.10 -3.70 -5.05
C ILE A 62 11.50 -2.22 -4.88
N PRO A 63 11.30 -1.32 -5.87
CA PRO A 63 11.66 0.07 -5.68
C PRO A 63 10.82 0.76 -4.59
N LEU A 64 9.60 0.29 -4.34
CA LEU A 64 8.76 0.86 -3.30
C LEU A 64 9.29 0.49 -1.92
N TYR A 65 9.68 -0.77 -1.72
CA TYR A 65 10.33 -1.18 -0.48
C TYR A 65 11.63 -0.41 -0.25
N ALA A 66 12.41 -0.20 -1.31
CA ALA A 66 13.65 0.58 -1.19
C ALA A 66 13.37 2.01 -0.74
N ALA A 67 12.30 2.62 -1.23
CA ALA A 67 11.92 3.98 -0.84
C ALA A 67 11.46 4.07 0.61
N LEU A 68 10.99 2.97 1.19
CA LEU A 68 10.50 2.93 2.58
C LEU A 68 11.55 2.42 3.56
N ALA A 69 12.69 1.94 3.08
CA ALA A 69 13.65 1.19 3.89
C ALA A 69 14.22 1.97 5.08
N ASP A 70 14.39 3.29 4.93
CA ASP A 70 14.94 4.13 5.99
C ASP A 70 13.87 4.86 6.82
N LEU A 71 12.62 4.57 6.56
CA LEU A 71 11.53 5.13 7.35
C LEU A 71 11.45 4.37 8.68
N PRO A 72 11.57 5.05 9.82
CA PRO A 72 11.60 4.38 11.12
C PRO A 72 10.19 3.94 11.55
N LEU A 73 9.74 2.82 11.02
CA LEU A 73 8.46 2.21 11.39
C LEU A 73 8.68 1.18 12.49
N ASP A 74 7.74 1.09 13.42
CA ASP A 74 7.74 0.06 14.46
C ASP A 74 7.01 -1.22 14.03
N VAL A 75 6.50 -1.25 12.82
CA VAL A 75 5.82 -2.40 12.22
C VAL A 75 6.31 -2.59 10.78
N ASP A 76 6.07 -3.76 10.23
CA ASP A 76 6.40 -4.03 8.84
C ASP A 76 5.36 -3.42 7.90
N ALA A 77 5.82 -3.02 6.73
CA ALA A 77 4.93 -2.61 5.65
C ALA A 77 4.96 -3.67 4.56
N GLU A 78 3.80 -4.11 4.12
CA GLU A 78 3.66 -5.04 3.01
C GLU A 78 3.01 -4.31 1.84
N VAL A 79 3.69 -4.35 0.69
CA VAL A 79 3.24 -3.63 -0.50
C VAL A 79 2.97 -4.62 -1.62
N VAL A 80 1.76 -4.58 -2.17
CA VAL A 80 1.41 -5.33 -3.36
C VAL A 80 1.06 -4.35 -4.47
N VAL A 81 1.54 -4.63 -5.68
CA VAL A 81 1.37 -3.74 -6.83
C VAL A 81 0.60 -4.46 -7.93
N TYR A 82 -0.53 -3.89 -8.33
CA TYR A 82 -1.33 -4.38 -9.45
C TYR A 82 -1.45 -3.28 -10.50
N THR A 83 -1.51 -3.69 -11.77
CA THR A 83 -1.79 -2.74 -12.85
C THR A 83 -3.30 -2.45 -12.91
N PRO A 84 -3.71 -1.32 -13.49
CA PRO A 84 -5.14 -1.03 -13.68
C PRO A 84 -5.86 -2.15 -14.45
N ALA A 85 -5.20 -2.73 -15.45
CA ALA A 85 -5.78 -3.82 -16.23
C ALA A 85 -6.02 -5.06 -15.37
N GLU A 86 -5.08 -5.38 -14.49
CA GLU A 86 -5.23 -6.51 -13.58
C GLU A 86 -6.37 -6.28 -12.59
N VAL A 87 -6.48 -5.06 -12.05
CA VAL A 87 -7.57 -4.73 -11.14
C VAL A 87 -8.92 -4.92 -11.82
N GLU A 88 -9.07 -4.44 -13.05
CA GLU A 88 -10.29 -4.59 -13.81
C GLU A 88 -10.61 -6.07 -14.04
N GLU A 89 -9.62 -6.85 -14.46
CA GLU A 89 -9.77 -8.28 -14.70
C GLU A 89 -10.20 -9.02 -13.43
N TRP A 90 -9.54 -8.72 -12.30
CA TRP A 90 -9.84 -9.40 -11.04
C TRP A 90 -11.20 -9.01 -10.48
N GLN A 91 -11.61 -7.76 -10.62
CA GLN A 91 -12.94 -7.33 -10.21
C GLN A 91 -14.03 -8.04 -11.03
N ASN A 92 -13.82 -8.17 -12.34
CA ASN A 92 -14.77 -8.83 -13.22
C ASN A 92 -14.83 -10.34 -12.98
N ALA A 93 -13.70 -10.93 -12.56
CA ALA A 93 -13.64 -12.36 -12.26
C ALA A 93 -14.17 -12.69 -10.86
N GLY A 94 -14.53 -11.68 -10.05
CA GLY A 94 -15.01 -11.88 -8.70
C GLY A 94 -13.91 -12.28 -7.72
N ALA A 95 -12.65 -11.96 -8.03
CA ALA A 95 -11.54 -12.29 -7.16
C ALA A 95 -11.66 -11.55 -5.84
N ALA A 96 -11.68 -12.30 -4.75
CA ALA A 96 -12.04 -11.78 -3.43
C ALA A 96 -11.05 -10.79 -2.88
N PHE A 97 -9.73 -11.01 -3.09
CA PHE A 97 -8.69 -10.18 -2.48
C PHE A 97 -8.76 -8.73 -2.95
N VAL A 98 -8.67 -8.52 -4.27
CA VAL A 98 -8.63 -7.15 -4.83
C VAL A 98 -9.96 -6.44 -4.56
N THR A 99 -11.08 -7.13 -4.76
CA THR A 99 -12.41 -6.56 -4.53
C THR A 99 -12.57 -6.15 -3.08
N THR A 100 -12.18 -7.01 -2.14
CA THR A 100 -12.27 -6.73 -0.72
C THR A 100 -11.35 -5.57 -0.33
N ALA A 101 -10.11 -5.56 -0.81
CA ALA A 101 -9.16 -4.50 -0.52
C ALA A 101 -9.66 -3.15 -0.99
N LEU A 102 -10.25 -3.07 -2.18
CA LEU A 102 -10.78 -1.82 -2.71
C LEU A 102 -12.07 -1.38 -1.99
N ARG A 103 -12.92 -2.34 -1.62
CA ARG A 103 -14.18 -2.02 -0.96
C ARG A 103 -13.99 -1.59 0.48
N GLU A 104 -13.11 -2.30 1.23
CA GLU A 104 -12.90 -2.06 2.65
C GLU A 104 -11.71 -1.17 2.94
N GLY A 105 -10.87 -0.91 1.94
CA GLY A 105 -9.66 -0.16 2.11
C GLY A 105 -9.89 1.34 2.25
N MET A 106 -8.87 2.00 2.76
CA MET A 106 -8.83 3.46 2.86
C MET A 106 -7.92 3.99 1.76
N VAL A 107 -8.45 4.84 0.90
CA VAL A 107 -7.66 5.46 -0.17
C VAL A 107 -6.74 6.50 0.45
N LEU A 108 -5.43 6.30 0.31
CA LEU A 108 -4.42 7.25 0.79
C LEU A 108 -4.03 8.24 -0.29
N TYR A 109 -4.11 7.84 -1.55
CA TYR A 109 -3.74 8.68 -2.70
C TYR A 109 -4.52 8.23 -3.92
N GLU A 110 -4.97 9.21 -4.70
CA GLU A 110 -5.63 8.96 -5.98
C GLU A 110 -5.18 10.03 -6.96
N GLY A 111 -4.50 9.60 -8.00
CA GLY A 111 -3.99 10.48 -9.04
C GLY A 111 -4.89 10.64 -10.25
#